data_7b349f73365745d5007bb4a7ba25baf2
#
_entry.id   7b349f73365745d5007bb4a7ba25baf2
#
_cell.length_a   1.000
_cell.length_b   1.000
_cell.length_c   1.000
_cell.angle_alpha   90.00
_cell.angle_beta   90.00
_cell.angle_gamma   90.00
#
_symmetry.space_group_name_H-M   'P 1'
#
loop_
_entity.id
_entity.type
_entity.pdbx_description
1 polymer ?
#
loop_
_entity_poly.entity_id
_entity_poly.type
_entity_poly.pdbx_seq_one_letter_code
_entity_poly.pdbx_strand_id
1 'polypeptide(L)'
;MFKMQQFSTTLKYLTKVNFLKVTFRSYCNRNMLKLSERGMYEDIFPSSEKQEVIDLLNAESQCVYAGFDPTAKSLHVGNLLVLMNLLHWQRAGHQAIALIGGATGRIGDPSGRSKDREELSASVAAQNTNGIKSIITRIFENHRNIFWENKAPSEQLKPLLIVDNLNWYLDLNALDFVSKVGRNFRMGSMLSRLSVSSRLKSEHGMSFTEFTYQIFQAYDWFQLLKNHNCRFQVGGSDQMGNIVSGYELITRNSKKSVYGFTIPLVKTDSGDKYGKSAGNAVWLDPELTSPFELYQFFLRTKDADVERFLKLFTFNSVASIQDLCHKHQTKPELRTAQKKLATDMTLLIHGEEGLKSALTTTDAMYDSSLDKIAMLNATDLMSIFKGATLVDLLLRPGISVLQMVMEAECFKKENDALRIIAAGGLYINHQRAMNPEEILVKSVHILPNNVSLVRVGKKIIIHIMLSTRGTPAAGL
;
A
#
# COMPACT_ATOMS: atom_id res chain seq x y z
N MET A 1 -40.61 -17.41 -13.47
CA MET A 1 -40.74 -17.02 -12.06
C MET A 1 -39.57 -17.48 -11.18
N PHE A 2 -38.46 -17.95 -11.76
CA PHE A 2 -37.27 -18.47 -11.01
C PHE A 2 -36.00 -17.59 -11.14
N LYS A 3 -36.01 -16.52 -11.91
CA LYS A 3 -34.83 -15.65 -12.16
C LYS A 3 -34.76 -14.38 -11.29
N MET A 4 -35.78 -14.10 -10.47
CA MET A 4 -35.74 -12.94 -9.55
C MET A 4 -35.24 -13.26 -8.12
N GLN A 5 -34.97 -14.51 -7.79
CA GLN A 5 -34.49 -14.89 -6.45
C GLN A 5 -32.98 -14.85 -6.29
N GLN A 6 -32.19 -14.86 -7.37
CA GLN A 6 -30.72 -14.82 -7.26
C GLN A 6 -30.17 -13.39 -7.12
N PHE A 7 -30.86 -12.36 -7.65
CA PHE A 7 -30.46 -10.97 -7.44
C PHE A 7 -30.62 -10.50 -5.98
N SER A 8 -31.54 -11.12 -5.25
CA SER A 8 -31.76 -10.87 -3.83
C SER A 8 -30.63 -11.40 -2.93
N THR A 9 -29.84 -12.37 -3.40
CA THR A 9 -28.83 -13.05 -2.56
C THR A 9 -27.52 -12.28 -2.51
N THR A 10 -27.12 -11.64 -3.59
CA THR A 10 -25.87 -10.84 -3.64
C THR A 10 -26.04 -9.49 -2.92
N LEU A 11 -27.21 -8.86 -3.05
CA LEU A 11 -27.54 -7.67 -2.26
C LEU A 11 -27.75 -8.01 -0.78
N LYS A 12 -28.23 -9.24 -0.47
CA LYS A 12 -28.33 -9.75 0.90
C LYS A 12 -26.98 -10.10 1.53
N TYR A 13 -25.92 -10.33 0.71
CA TYR A 13 -24.55 -10.45 1.23
C TYR A 13 -23.97 -9.08 1.61
N LEU A 14 -24.33 -8.02 0.92
CA LEU A 14 -23.97 -6.64 1.31
C LEU A 14 -24.77 -6.14 2.52
N THR A 15 -26.01 -6.65 2.73
CA THR A 15 -26.84 -6.30 3.89
C THR A 15 -26.78 -7.32 5.02
N LYS A 16 -26.21 -8.53 4.81
CA LYS A 16 -25.95 -9.57 5.81
C LYS A 16 -24.45 -9.83 6.07
N VAL A 17 -23.56 -8.92 5.73
CA VAL A 17 -22.46 -8.67 6.65
C VAL A 17 -23.15 -8.03 7.87
N ASN A 18 -23.83 -8.84 8.64
CA ASN A 18 -24.02 -8.54 10.05
C ASN A 18 -22.60 -8.27 10.53
N PHE A 19 -22.22 -6.98 10.57
CA PHE A 19 -21.23 -6.52 11.48
C PHE A 19 -21.64 -7.15 12.80
N LEU A 20 -21.04 -8.27 13.16
CA LEU A 20 -20.97 -8.69 14.52
C LEU A 20 -20.64 -7.39 15.22
N LYS A 21 -21.55 -6.86 16.01
CA LYS A 21 -21.32 -5.82 17.00
C LYS A 21 -20.25 -6.41 17.93
N VAL A 22 -19.01 -6.46 17.42
CA VAL A 22 -17.85 -6.60 18.28
C VAL A 22 -17.95 -5.31 19.07
N THR A 23 -18.42 -5.43 20.30
CA THR A 23 -18.31 -4.38 21.31
C THR A 23 -16.82 -4.05 21.33
N PHE A 24 -16.44 -3.04 20.55
CA PHE A 24 -15.13 -2.40 20.65
C PHE A 24 -15.11 -1.86 22.08
N ARG A 25 -14.52 -2.64 22.99
CA ARG A 25 -14.08 -2.07 24.26
C ARG A 25 -13.20 -0.89 23.83
N SER A 26 -13.66 0.30 24.15
CA SER A 26 -12.96 1.55 24.00
C SER A 26 -11.46 1.30 24.23
N TYR A 27 -10.61 1.75 23.30
CA TYR A 27 -9.17 1.83 23.49
C TYR A 27 -8.87 2.90 24.56
N CYS A 28 -9.49 2.77 25.73
CA CYS A 28 -9.27 3.66 26.89
C CYS A 28 -7.89 3.46 27.52
N ASN A 29 -7.09 2.52 27.01
CA ASN A 29 -5.76 2.27 27.51
C ASN A 29 -4.75 2.88 26.54
N ARG A 30 -4.16 3.99 26.97
CA ARG A 30 -3.12 4.72 26.26
C ARG A 30 -1.78 3.97 26.15
N ASN A 31 -1.64 2.87 26.88
CA ASN A 31 -0.41 2.09 26.90
C ASN A 31 -0.19 1.36 25.58
N MET A 32 0.71 1.91 24.75
CA MET A 32 1.06 1.37 23.44
C MET A 32 1.82 0.04 23.51
N LEU A 33 2.47 -0.27 24.65
CA LEU A 33 3.22 -1.53 24.81
C LEU A 33 2.34 -2.78 24.67
N LYS A 34 1.03 -2.65 24.86
CA LYS A 34 0.07 -3.74 24.59
C LYS A 34 0.09 -4.21 23.13
N LEU A 35 0.55 -3.40 22.21
CA LEU A 35 0.70 -3.81 20.83
C LEU A 35 1.81 -4.85 20.63
N SER A 36 2.67 -5.08 21.64
CA SER A 36 3.61 -6.18 21.64
C SER A 36 2.91 -7.56 21.56
N GLU A 37 1.69 -7.69 22.12
CA GLU A 37 0.86 -8.90 21.99
C GLU A 37 0.49 -9.21 20.52
N ARG A 38 0.48 -8.18 19.68
CA ARG A 38 0.24 -8.28 18.24
C ARG A 38 1.51 -8.53 17.43
N GLY A 39 2.69 -8.49 18.07
CA GLY A 39 3.98 -8.52 17.41
C GLY A 39 4.34 -7.23 16.68
N MET A 40 3.76 -6.08 17.09
CA MET A 40 3.99 -4.80 16.43
C MET A 40 5.31 -4.12 16.84
N TYR A 41 5.90 -4.50 17.97
CA TYR A 41 7.18 -3.94 18.41
C TYR A 41 8.24 -5.01 18.49
N GLU A 42 9.42 -4.70 17.98
CA GLU A 42 10.62 -5.52 18.07
C GLU A 42 11.46 -5.04 19.26
N ASP A 43 11.79 -3.76 19.32
CA ASP A 43 12.55 -3.17 20.40
C ASP A 43 11.97 -1.82 20.86
N ILE A 44 12.30 -1.47 22.11
CA ILE A 44 12.02 -0.18 22.73
C ILE A 44 13.32 0.38 23.25
N PHE A 45 13.63 1.63 22.89
CA PHE A 45 14.86 2.28 23.25
C PHE A 45 14.61 3.58 24.04
N PRO A 46 15.32 3.83 25.16
CA PRO A 46 16.20 2.89 25.86
C PRO A 46 15.45 1.73 26.51
N SER A 47 16.01 0.52 26.45
CA SER A 47 15.35 -0.69 26.98
C SER A 47 15.21 -0.70 28.50
N SER A 48 16.06 0.06 29.21
CA SER A 48 16.01 0.24 30.68
C SER A 48 14.82 1.07 31.17
N GLU A 49 14.19 1.85 30.29
CA GLU A 49 13.20 2.86 30.68
C GLU A 49 11.75 2.42 30.36
N LYS A 50 11.50 1.12 30.19
CA LYS A 50 10.15 0.59 29.84
C LYS A 50 9.05 1.01 30.82
N GLN A 51 9.36 1.04 32.14
CA GLN A 51 8.37 1.45 33.13
C GLN A 51 8.04 2.93 33.03
N GLU A 52 9.04 3.79 32.83
CA GLU A 52 8.82 5.22 32.61
C GLU A 52 7.97 5.49 31.37
N VAL A 53 8.18 4.73 30.29
CA VAL A 53 7.36 4.79 29.07
C VAL A 53 5.90 4.45 29.38
N ILE A 54 5.64 3.39 30.17
CA ILE A 54 4.28 2.99 30.56
C ILE A 54 3.61 4.08 31.38
N ASP A 55 4.31 4.62 32.37
CA ASP A 55 3.79 5.64 33.27
C ASP A 55 3.47 6.93 32.49
N LEU A 56 4.35 7.32 31.57
CA LEU A 56 4.19 8.49 30.72
C LEU A 56 2.98 8.35 29.76
N LEU A 57 2.86 7.19 29.12
CA LEU A 57 1.75 6.93 28.19
C LEU A 57 0.40 6.89 28.92
N ASN A 58 0.35 6.37 30.14
CA ASN A 58 -0.87 6.31 30.94
C ASN A 58 -1.26 7.67 31.54
N ALA A 59 -0.26 8.49 31.91
CA ALA A 59 -0.49 9.79 32.55
C ALA A 59 -1.19 10.78 31.62
N GLU A 60 -0.69 10.92 30.40
CA GLU A 60 -1.21 11.93 29.46
C GLU A 60 -1.03 11.53 28.00
N SER A 61 -1.72 12.26 27.11
CA SER A 61 -1.55 12.11 25.69
C SER A 61 -0.14 12.54 25.25
N GLN A 62 0.55 11.65 24.58
CA GLN A 62 1.90 11.87 24.05
C GLN A 62 1.86 12.20 22.55
N CYS A 63 3.00 12.65 22.03
CA CYS A 63 3.22 12.86 20.61
C CYS A 63 4.23 11.83 20.07
N VAL A 64 3.89 11.22 18.94
CA VAL A 64 4.71 10.23 18.24
C VAL A 64 4.87 10.62 16.78
N TYR A 65 6.03 10.34 16.19
CA TYR A 65 6.21 10.49 14.75
C TYR A 65 6.83 9.27 14.10
N ALA A 66 6.58 9.17 12.79
CA ALA A 66 7.32 8.30 11.88
C ALA A 66 7.68 9.07 10.61
N GLY A 67 8.89 8.80 10.08
CA GLY A 67 9.41 9.43 8.87
C GLY A 67 9.11 8.63 7.61
N PHE A 68 8.88 9.35 6.50
CA PHE A 68 8.61 8.82 5.17
C PHE A 68 9.40 9.60 4.12
N ASP A 69 10.49 9.02 3.64
CA ASP A 69 11.29 9.63 2.59
C ASP A 69 10.61 9.46 1.22
N PRO A 70 10.44 10.55 0.43
CA PRO A 70 9.73 10.54 -0.84
C PRO A 70 10.62 10.00 -1.98
N THR A 71 11.07 8.75 -1.86
CA THR A 71 11.94 8.08 -2.83
C THR A 71 11.18 7.49 -4.02
N ALA A 72 9.85 7.53 -4.01
CA ALA A 72 8.95 7.15 -5.09
C ALA A 72 7.64 7.94 -4.96
N LYS A 73 6.83 7.96 -6.03
CA LYS A 73 5.51 8.65 -6.05
C LYS A 73 4.53 8.11 -5.00
N SER A 74 4.72 6.88 -4.54
CA SER A 74 3.83 6.18 -3.63
C SER A 74 4.59 5.48 -2.51
N LEU A 75 3.89 5.24 -1.40
CA LEU A 75 4.27 4.24 -0.41
C LEU A 75 3.85 2.84 -0.92
N HIS A 76 4.52 1.82 -0.44
CA HIS A 76 4.21 0.41 -0.74
C HIS A 76 3.77 -0.34 0.54
N VAL A 77 3.26 -1.55 0.39
CA VAL A 77 2.78 -2.38 1.52
C VAL A 77 3.84 -2.53 2.63
N GLY A 78 5.14 -2.51 2.29
CA GLY A 78 6.21 -2.52 3.29
C GLY A 78 6.20 -1.31 4.25
N ASN A 79 5.62 -0.17 3.85
CA ASN A 79 5.46 1.00 4.71
C ASN A 79 4.15 0.96 5.52
N LEU A 80 3.24 0.02 5.19
CA LEU A 80 1.90 -0.01 5.78
C LEU A 80 1.95 -0.26 7.28
N LEU A 81 2.89 -1.09 7.78
CA LEU A 81 3.01 -1.37 9.20
C LEU A 81 3.36 -0.13 10.03
N VAL A 82 4.16 0.79 9.45
CA VAL A 82 4.46 2.08 10.08
C VAL A 82 3.19 2.93 10.18
N LEU A 83 2.39 2.98 9.11
CA LEU A 83 1.11 3.70 9.10
C LEU A 83 0.11 3.07 10.09
N MET A 84 0.02 1.74 10.13
CA MET A 84 -0.81 1.03 11.12
C MET A 84 -0.41 1.38 12.54
N ASN A 85 0.89 1.50 12.80
CA ASN A 85 1.39 1.90 14.11
C ASN A 85 0.92 3.32 14.47
N LEU A 86 1.10 4.31 13.58
CA LEU A 86 0.60 5.68 13.80
C LEU A 86 -0.92 5.72 14.01
N LEU A 87 -1.70 4.92 13.27
CA LEU A 87 -3.15 4.79 13.45
C LEU A 87 -3.49 4.23 14.84
N HIS A 88 -2.77 3.25 15.32
CA HIS A 88 -2.97 2.72 16.68
C HIS A 88 -2.64 3.75 17.76
N TRP A 89 -1.57 4.55 17.58
CA TRP A 89 -1.26 5.66 18.49
C TRP A 89 -2.38 6.70 18.50
N GLN A 90 -2.90 7.06 17.32
CA GLN A 90 -4.04 7.98 17.21
C GLN A 90 -5.28 7.42 17.91
N ARG A 91 -5.61 6.14 17.73
CA ARG A 91 -6.73 5.44 18.40
C ARG A 91 -6.58 5.41 19.90
N ALA A 92 -5.37 5.37 20.42
CA ALA A 92 -5.08 5.45 21.85
C ALA A 92 -5.15 6.88 22.42
N GLY A 93 -5.50 7.88 21.60
CA GLY A 93 -5.65 9.28 21.99
C GLY A 93 -4.34 10.07 22.02
N HIS A 94 -3.27 9.55 21.42
CA HIS A 94 -2.01 10.24 21.23
C HIS A 94 -2.02 11.10 19.97
N GLN A 95 -1.12 12.09 19.89
CA GLN A 95 -0.90 12.87 18.68
C GLN A 95 0.05 12.14 17.74
N ALA A 96 -0.42 11.82 16.55
CA ALA A 96 0.41 11.22 15.50
C ALA A 96 0.94 12.28 14.53
N ILE A 97 2.21 12.17 14.15
CA ILE A 97 2.86 12.99 13.12
C ILE A 97 3.42 12.06 12.04
N ALA A 98 3.06 12.33 10.79
CA ALA A 98 3.74 11.79 9.62
C ALA A 98 4.76 12.83 9.14
N LEU A 99 6.05 12.54 9.30
CA LEU A 99 7.13 13.41 8.84
C LEU A 99 7.51 13.03 7.42
N ILE A 100 7.33 13.94 6.48
CA ILE A 100 7.78 13.73 5.10
C ILE A 100 9.21 14.22 4.97
N GLY A 101 10.05 13.35 4.43
CA GLY A 101 11.48 13.61 4.24
C GLY A 101 11.79 14.42 2.99
N GLY A 102 11.20 15.62 2.80
CA GLY A 102 11.46 16.46 1.63
C GLY A 102 12.94 16.84 1.49
N ALA A 103 13.65 16.98 2.61
CA ALA A 103 15.10 17.15 2.63
C ALA A 103 15.84 15.81 2.66
N THR A 104 15.49 14.91 3.60
CA THR A 104 16.18 13.65 3.82
C THR A 104 16.06 12.67 2.66
N GLY A 105 14.96 12.74 1.90
CA GLY A 105 14.81 11.95 0.67
C GLY A 105 15.86 12.25 -0.40
N ARG A 106 16.47 13.44 -0.37
CA ARG A 106 17.56 13.86 -1.26
C ARG A 106 18.94 13.48 -0.73
N ILE A 107 19.06 13.17 0.56
CA ILE A 107 20.30 12.72 1.21
C ILE A 107 20.45 11.21 1.02
N GLY A 108 19.41 10.45 1.28
CA GLY A 108 19.35 8.99 1.13
C GLY A 108 19.72 8.22 2.39
N ASP A 109 18.74 7.50 2.94
CA ASP A 109 18.94 6.60 4.09
C ASP A 109 19.75 5.37 3.68
N PRO A 110 20.93 5.11 4.31
CA PRO A 110 21.74 3.92 4.05
C PRO A 110 21.18 2.64 4.66
N SER A 111 20.21 2.74 5.57
CA SER A 111 19.70 1.60 6.35
C SER A 111 19.11 0.50 5.46
N GLY A 112 19.59 -0.73 5.64
CA GLY A 112 19.12 -1.90 4.92
C GLY A 112 19.45 -1.92 3.42
N ARG A 113 20.49 -1.19 2.99
CA ARG A 113 20.94 -1.09 1.58
C ARG A 113 22.41 -1.44 1.41
N SER A 114 22.76 -1.88 0.20
CA SER A 114 24.13 -2.20 -0.21
C SER A 114 24.74 -1.20 -1.18
N LYS A 115 23.94 -0.33 -1.81
CA LYS A 115 24.38 0.67 -2.81
C LYS A 115 23.80 2.04 -2.48
N ASP A 116 24.49 3.10 -2.94
CA ASP A 116 24.02 4.49 -2.85
C ASP A 116 22.67 4.67 -3.55
N ARG A 117 21.92 5.67 -3.09
CA ARG A 117 20.70 6.08 -3.79
C ARG A 117 21.05 6.98 -4.95
N GLU A 118 20.30 6.87 -6.02
CA GLU A 118 20.35 7.86 -7.10
C GLU A 118 19.84 9.20 -6.57
N GLU A 119 20.47 10.28 -7.01
CA GLU A 119 20.08 11.63 -6.65
C GLU A 119 18.71 11.96 -7.24
N LEU A 120 17.80 12.42 -6.41
CA LEU A 120 16.49 12.90 -6.83
C LEU A 120 16.53 14.38 -7.14
N SER A 121 16.07 14.78 -8.35
CA SER A 121 15.88 16.19 -8.65
C SER A 121 14.83 16.81 -7.71
N ALA A 122 14.95 18.11 -7.44
CA ALA A 122 14.02 18.83 -6.57
C ALA A 122 12.55 18.70 -7.04
N SER A 123 12.31 18.72 -8.36
CA SER A 123 10.97 18.57 -8.93
C SER A 123 10.39 17.17 -8.70
N VAL A 124 11.17 16.13 -8.91
CA VAL A 124 10.76 14.74 -8.65
C VAL A 124 10.50 14.52 -7.15
N ALA A 125 11.38 15.03 -6.28
CA ALA A 125 11.18 14.95 -4.84
C ALA A 125 9.88 15.65 -4.40
N ALA A 126 9.56 16.83 -4.97
CA ALA A 126 8.31 17.55 -4.68
C ALA A 126 7.06 16.77 -5.15
N GLN A 127 7.09 16.18 -6.35
CA GLN A 127 5.99 15.33 -6.85
C GLN A 127 5.77 14.12 -5.95
N ASN A 128 6.85 13.42 -5.61
CA ASN A 128 6.79 12.26 -4.72
C ASN A 128 6.25 12.64 -3.33
N THR A 129 6.69 13.79 -2.79
CA THR A 129 6.19 14.33 -1.52
C THR A 129 4.66 14.51 -1.56
N ASN A 130 4.12 15.12 -2.61
CA ASN A 130 2.69 15.31 -2.76
C ASN A 130 1.93 13.98 -2.88
N GLY A 131 2.47 13.02 -3.64
CA GLY A 131 1.90 11.69 -3.75
C GLY A 131 1.81 10.98 -2.40
N ILE A 132 2.89 10.99 -1.62
CA ILE A 132 2.93 10.38 -0.28
C ILE A 132 1.96 11.09 0.67
N LYS A 133 1.92 12.43 0.69
CA LYS A 133 0.95 13.21 1.50
C LYS A 133 -0.49 12.80 1.19
N SER A 134 -0.84 12.70 -0.09
CA SER A 134 -2.18 12.29 -0.54
C SER A 134 -2.54 10.89 -0.04
N ILE A 135 -1.63 9.91 -0.17
CA ILE A 135 -1.86 8.53 0.27
C ILE A 135 -2.06 8.45 1.78
N ILE A 136 -1.19 9.10 2.55
CA ILE A 136 -1.30 9.11 4.01
C ILE A 136 -2.62 9.76 4.44
N THR A 137 -2.98 10.90 3.86
CA THR A 137 -4.24 11.59 4.16
C THR A 137 -5.42 10.67 3.89
N ARG A 138 -5.50 10.04 2.71
CA ARG A 138 -6.58 9.11 2.34
C ARG A 138 -6.70 7.94 3.31
N ILE A 139 -5.60 7.32 3.72
CA ILE A 139 -5.61 6.19 4.66
C ILE A 139 -6.16 6.62 6.03
N PHE A 140 -5.76 7.79 6.54
CA PHE A 140 -6.26 8.29 7.82
C PHE A 140 -7.72 8.74 7.74
N GLU A 141 -8.17 9.28 6.62
CA GLU A 141 -9.57 9.61 6.38
C GLU A 141 -10.43 8.35 6.27
N ASN A 142 -10.02 7.35 5.51
CA ASN A 142 -10.70 6.06 5.44
C ASN A 142 -10.78 5.41 6.84
N HIS A 143 -9.68 5.45 7.60
CA HIS A 143 -9.70 4.95 8.97
C HIS A 143 -10.74 5.67 9.83
N ARG A 144 -10.77 7.01 9.81
CA ARG A 144 -11.72 7.80 10.57
C ARG A 144 -13.16 7.50 10.17
N ASN A 145 -13.44 7.44 8.87
CA ASN A 145 -14.80 7.34 8.34
C ASN A 145 -15.36 5.90 8.41
N ILE A 146 -14.50 4.87 8.25
CA ILE A 146 -14.95 3.47 8.14
C ILE A 146 -14.68 2.69 9.43
N PHE A 147 -13.51 2.88 10.05
CA PHE A 147 -13.08 2.07 11.20
C PHE A 147 -13.26 2.75 12.56
N TRP A 148 -13.58 4.07 12.56
CA TRP A 148 -13.78 4.86 13.77
C TRP A 148 -15.15 5.54 13.82
N GLU A 149 -15.98 5.34 12.83
CA GLU A 149 -17.35 5.83 12.79
C GLU A 149 -18.17 5.32 14.00
N ASN A 150 -19.15 6.09 14.44
CA ASN A 150 -20.03 5.76 15.57
C ASN A 150 -19.37 5.73 16.96
N LYS A 151 -18.24 6.40 17.16
CA LYS A 151 -17.67 6.63 18.48
C LYS A 151 -18.29 7.85 19.15
N ALA A 152 -18.33 7.83 20.48
CA ALA A 152 -18.82 8.97 21.25
C ALA A 152 -17.99 10.24 20.93
N PRO A 153 -18.58 11.45 21.00
CA PRO A 153 -17.85 12.70 20.78
C PRO A 153 -16.61 12.87 21.67
N SER A 154 -16.60 12.26 22.86
CA SER A 154 -15.45 12.22 23.77
C SER A 154 -14.30 11.33 23.27
N GLU A 155 -14.54 10.49 22.27
CA GLU A 155 -13.55 9.58 21.67
C GLU A 155 -13.05 10.08 20.29
N GLN A 156 -13.14 11.38 20.01
CA GLN A 156 -12.66 11.94 18.75
C GLN A 156 -11.17 11.73 18.59
N LEU A 157 -10.78 11.28 17.37
CA LEU A 157 -9.39 11.15 16.99
C LEU A 157 -8.74 12.54 16.87
N LYS A 158 -7.54 12.69 17.42
CA LYS A 158 -6.72 13.86 17.14
C LYS A 158 -6.37 13.89 15.65
N PRO A 159 -6.42 15.06 14.98
CA PRO A 159 -5.99 15.15 13.59
C PRO A 159 -4.55 14.67 13.41
N LEU A 160 -4.29 13.93 12.33
CA LEU A 160 -2.93 13.63 11.93
C LEU A 160 -2.23 14.94 11.54
N LEU A 161 -1.03 15.16 12.03
CA LEU A 161 -0.17 16.23 11.54
C LEU A 161 0.76 15.67 10.47
N ILE A 162 0.76 16.28 9.29
CA ILE A 162 1.72 15.98 8.22
C ILE A 162 2.70 17.15 8.17
N VAL A 163 3.96 16.85 8.45
CA VAL A 163 5.05 17.83 8.53
C VAL A 163 6.09 17.49 7.48
N ASP A 164 6.67 18.50 6.83
CA ASP A 164 7.74 18.32 5.86
C ASP A 164 9.05 18.83 6.45
N ASN A 165 10.08 18.01 6.53
CA ASN A 165 11.34 18.39 7.13
C ASN A 165 12.11 19.45 6.28
N LEU A 166 11.78 19.58 5.01
CA LEU A 166 12.36 20.62 4.17
C LEU A 166 12.19 22.01 4.77
N ASN A 167 11.07 22.26 5.48
CA ASN A 167 10.75 23.57 6.03
C ASN A 167 11.80 24.13 6.98
N TRP A 168 12.42 23.31 7.82
CA TRP A 168 13.46 23.81 8.73
C TRP A 168 14.87 23.74 8.17
N TYR A 169 15.09 23.07 7.04
CA TYR A 169 16.40 23.07 6.37
C TYR A 169 16.56 24.22 5.41
N LEU A 170 15.48 24.81 4.89
CA LEU A 170 15.55 25.98 3.99
C LEU A 170 16.17 27.20 4.69
N ASP A 171 15.87 27.36 5.98
CA ASP A 171 16.37 28.49 6.80
C ASP A 171 17.70 28.18 7.50
N LEU A 172 18.20 26.95 7.40
CA LEU A 172 19.41 26.49 8.10
C LEU A 172 20.61 26.52 7.16
N ASN A 173 21.55 27.43 7.40
CA ASN A 173 22.76 27.46 6.59
C ASN A 173 23.75 26.34 6.97
N ALA A 174 24.59 25.95 6.02
CA ALA A 174 25.51 24.83 6.15
C ALA A 174 26.50 24.99 7.33
N LEU A 175 26.97 26.20 7.59
CA LEU A 175 27.91 26.49 8.69
C LEU A 175 27.22 26.24 10.03
N ASP A 176 26.01 26.73 10.21
CA ASP A 176 25.22 26.51 11.43
C ASP A 176 24.88 25.02 11.63
N PHE A 177 24.53 24.31 10.58
CA PHE A 177 24.26 22.88 10.67
C PHE A 177 25.50 22.12 11.15
N VAL A 178 26.64 22.31 10.54
CA VAL A 178 27.88 21.63 10.93
C VAL A 178 28.39 22.10 12.31
N SER A 179 28.42 23.39 12.58
CA SER A 179 29.02 23.93 13.80
C SER A 179 28.15 23.75 15.04
N LYS A 180 26.82 23.85 14.92
CA LYS A 180 25.88 23.76 16.05
C LYS A 180 25.28 22.34 16.19
N VAL A 181 24.86 21.72 15.11
CA VAL A 181 24.27 20.38 15.13
C VAL A 181 25.36 19.30 15.10
N GLY A 182 26.25 19.36 14.12
CA GLY A 182 27.28 18.34 13.86
C GLY A 182 28.20 18.10 15.06
N ARG A 183 28.54 19.15 15.87
CA ARG A 183 29.40 19.02 17.06
C ARG A 183 28.86 18.08 18.13
N ASN A 184 27.58 17.77 18.11
CA ASN A 184 26.96 16.84 19.07
C ASN A 184 27.23 15.36 18.73
N PHE A 185 27.73 15.08 17.56
CA PHE A 185 27.98 13.71 17.10
C PHE A 185 29.47 13.35 17.21
N ARG A 186 29.73 12.11 17.58
CA ARG A 186 31.10 11.57 17.67
C ARG A 186 31.32 10.59 16.52
N MET A 187 32.34 10.83 15.70
CA MET A 187 32.66 10.02 14.54
C MET A 187 32.74 8.52 14.86
N GLY A 188 33.41 8.15 15.99
CA GLY A 188 33.49 6.76 16.41
C GLY A 188 32.13 6.09 16.62
N SER A 189 31.18 6.79 17.30
CA SER A 189 29.82 6.30 17.48
C SER A 189 29.06 6.18 16.14
N MET A 190 29.20 7.17 15.26
CA MET A 190 28.55 7.16 13.95
C MET A 190 29.06 6.02 13.06
N LEU A 191 30.38 5.81 13.02
CA LEU A 191 31.02 4.76 12.22
C LEU A 191 30.70 3.34 12.73
N SER A 192 30.44 3.20 14.05
CA SER A 192 30.08 1.91 14.65
C SER A 192 28.62 1.47 14.39
N ARG A 193 27.75 2.37 13.90
CA ARG A 193 26.36 1.99 13.56
C ARG A 193 26.35 0.87 12.53
N LEU A 194 25.49 -0.13 12.70
CA LEU A 194 25.46 -1.32 11.84
C LEU A 194 25.20 -0.94 10.36
N SER A 195 24.28 0.00 10.11
CA SER A 195 24.00 0.52 8.75
C SER A 195 25.21 1.17 8.11
N VAL A 196 26.07 1.85 8.88
CA VAL A 196 27.28 2.50 8.38
C VAL A 196 28.41 1.49 8.24
N SER A 197 28.71 0.71 9.29
CA SER A 197 29.84 -0.24 9.30
C SER A 197 29.71 -1.32 8.23
N SER A 198 28.50 -1.79 7.95
CA SER A 198 28.25 -2.75 6.85
C SER A 198 28.48 -2.13 5.48
N ARG A 199 28.08 -0.87 5.28
CA ARG A 199 28.29 -0.15 4.02
C ARG A 199 29.77 0.15 3.78
N LEU A 200 30.51 0.61 4.78
CA LEU A 200 31.95 0.85 4.67
C LEU A 200 32.76 -0.41 4.28
N LYS A 201 32.24 -1.59 4.62
CA LYS A 201 32.85 -2.87 4.24
C LYS A 201 32.41 -3.37 2.87
N SER A 202 31.43 -2.74 2.24
CA SER A 202 30.96 -3.12 0.91
C SER A 202 31.91 -2.61 -0.18
N GLU A 203 31.87 -3.24 -1.35
CA GLU A 203 32.71 -2.88 -2.52
C GLU A 203 32.54 -1.42 -2.95
N HIS A 204 31.32 -0.87 -2.81
CA HIS A 204 31.00 0.50 -3.21
C HIS A 204 31.27 1.55 -2.12
N GLY A 205 31.51 1.12 -0.87
CA GLY A 205 31.69 2.03 0.25
C GLY A 205 30.41 2.84 0.57
N MET A 206 30.59 4.06 1.06
CA MET A 206 29.51 4.96 1.46
C MET A 206 29.90 6.41 1.14
N SER A 207 29.02 7.17 0.52
CA SER A 207 29.22 8.59 0.29
C SER A 207 29.15 9.40 1.60
N PHE A 208 29.81 10.54 1.63
CA PHE A 208 29.69 11.48 2.75
C PHE A 208 28.23 11.92 2.97
N THR A 209 27.49 12.11 1.89
CA THR A 209 26.08 12.49 1.91
C THR A 209 25.24 11.44 2.67
N GLU A 210 25.31 10.16 2.27
CA GLU A 210 24.60 9.10 2.99
C GLU A 210 25.07 8.95 4.45
N PHE A 211 26.37 9.11 4.71
CA PHE A 211 26.91 9.04 6.07
C PHE A 211 26.28 10.10 7.00
N THR A 212 25.98 11.29 6.47
CA THR A 212 25.35 12.37 7.25
C THR A 212 23.88 12.14 7.52
N TYR A 213 23.19 11.24 6.84
CA TYR A 213 21.75 11.00 7.00
C TYR A 213 21.31 10.83 8.44
N GLN A 214 22.06 10.10 9.25
CA GLN A 214 21.77 9.92 10.67
C GLN A 214 21.73 11.24 11.48
N ILE A 215 22.48 12.27 11.03
CA ILE A 215 22.47 13.61 11.65
C ILE A 215 21.18 14.34 11.29
N PHE A 216 20.73 14.23 10.02
CA PHE A 216 19.49 14.85 9.55
C PHE A 216 18.29 14.27 10.31
N GLN A 217 18.13 12.96 10.35
CA GLN A 217 17.01 12.34 11.07
C GLN A 217 17.05 12.66 12.59
N ALA A 218 18.23 12.74 13.20
CA ALA A 218 18.37 13.14 14.59
C ALA A 218 17.91 14.60 14.80
N TYR A 219 18.27 15.50 13.88
CA TYR A 219 17.86 16.90 13.93
C TYR A 219 16.34 17.05 13.67
N ASP A 220 15.77 16.25 12.81
CA ASP A 220 14.32 16.19 12.60
C ASP A 220 13.59 15.88 13.91
N TRP A 221 14.03 14.86 14.65
CA TRP A 221 13.42 14.55 15.95
C TRP A 221 13.58 15.69 16.96
N PHE A 222 14.76 16.33 16.99
CA PHE A 222 14.98 17.49 17.84
C PHE A 222 14.03 18.65 17.49
N GLN A 223 13.80 18.94 16.21
CA GLN A 223 12.84 19.96 15.77
C GLN A 223 11.38 19.57 16.14
N LEU A 224 11.01 18.32 15.96
CA LEU A 224 9.68 17.84 16.36
C LEU A 224 9.49 17.87 17.87
N LEU A 225 10.52 17.57 18.66
CA LEU A 225 10.47 17.73 20.11
C LEU A 225 10.28 19.19 20.51
N LYS A 226 11.00 20.12 19.86
CA LYS A 226 10.92 21.56 20.14
C LYS A 226 9.55 22.13 19.79
N ASN A 227 9.04 21.79 18.61
CA ASN A 227 7.84 22.42 18.04
C ASN A 227 6.54 21.74 18.46
N HIS A 228 6.56 20.42 18.69
CA HIS A 228 5.37 19.61 18.95
C HIS A 228 5.45 18.77 20.23
N ASN A 229 6.50 18.96 21.05
CA ASN A 229 6.80 18.12 22.21
C ASN A 229 6.76 16.62 21.88
N CYS A 230 7.26 16.25 20.67
CA CYS A 230 7.23 14.89 20.15
C CYS A 230 8.34 14.05 20.81
N ARG A 231 7.97 13.26 21.79
CA ARG A 231 8.90 12.45 22.60
C ARG A 231 9.10 11.04 22.05
N PHE A 232 8.27 10.59 21.11
CA PHE A 232 8.29 9.23 20.61
C PHE A 232 8.57 9.17 19.12
N GLN A 233 9.50 8.29 18.73
CA GLN A 233 9.79 7.94 17.33
C GLN A 233 9.46 6.50 17.07
N VAL A 234 8.81 6.21 15.93
CA VAL A 234 8.56 4.85 15.44
C VAL A 234 9.27 4.68 14.10
N GLY A 235 10.02 3.58 13.96
CA GLY A 235 10.69 3.22 12.70
C GLY A 235 10.79 1.70 12.53
N GLY A 236 11.20 1.23 11.34
CA GLY A 236 11.56 -0.17 11.15
C GLY A 236 12.77 -0.56 12.02
N SER A 237 13.00 -1.84 12.24
CA SER A 237 14.16 -2.29 13.04
C SER A 237 15.50 -1.88 12.42
N ASP A 238 15.54 -1.64 11.13
CA ASP A 238 16.70 -1.06 10.43
C ASP A 238 17.00 0.40 10.83
N GLN A 239 16.03 1.10 11.45
CA GLN A 239 16.15 2.49 11.89
C GLN A 239 16.77 2.66 13.29
N MET A 240 17.06 1.59 14.02
CA MET A 240 17.59 1.67 15.39
C MET A 240 18.80 2.60 15.49
N GLY A 241 19.73 2.53 14.52
CA GLY A 241 20.92 3.39 14.51
C GLY A 241 20.60 4.88 14.44
N ASN A 242 19.62 5.25 13.59
CA ASN A 242 19.17 6.63 13.44
C ASN A 242 18.37 7.10 14.67
N ILE A 243 17.55 6.22 15.26
CA ILE A 243 16.83 6.48 16.53
C ILE A 243 17.82 6.80 17.66
N VAL A 244 18.87 6.00 17.81
CA VAL A 244 19.90 6.25 18.83
C VAL A 244 20.63 7.57 18.59
N SER A 245 20.89 7.94 17.33
CA SER A 245 21.50 9.22 16.99
C SER A 245 20.60 10.40 17.40
N GLY A 246 19.29 10.28 17.22
CA GLY A 246 18.31 11.27 17.68
C GLY A 246 18.26 11.38 19.20
N TYR A 247 18.22 10.24 19.89
CA TYR A 247 18.29 10.21 21.35
C TYR A 247 19.54 10.87 21.89
N GLU A 248 20.73 10.57 21.33
CA GLU A 248 22.00 11.19 21.74
C GLU A 248 22.01 12.71 21.53
N LEU A 249 21.50 13.20 20.40
CA LEU A 249 21.40 14.63 20.14
C LEU A 249 20.49 15.32 21.15
N ILE A 250 19.32 14.76 21.40
CA ILE A 250 18.29 15.34 22.27
C ILE A 250 18.77 15.35 23.72
N THR A 251 19.29 14.25 24.22
CA THR A 251 19.77 14.15 25.62
C THR A 251 20.93 15.09 25.92
N ARG A 252 21.79 15.37 24.93
CA ARG A 252 22.90 16.35 25.08
C ARG A 252 22.42 17.81 25.09
N ASN A 253 21.35 18.12 24.38
CA ASN A 253 20.86 19.48 24.20
C ASN A 253 19.63 19.84 25.04
N SER A 254 18.92 18.85 25.53
CA SER A 254 17.74 19.03 26.37
C SER A 254 17.76 18.06 27.54
N LYS A 255 17.06 18.39 28.62
CA LYS A 255 16.89 17.49 29.78
C LYS A 255 15.64 16.61 29.62
N LYS A 256 15.07 16.49 28.40
CA LYS A 256 13.86 15.73 28.14
C LYS A 256 14.21 14.30 27.76
N SER A 257 13.56 13.33 28.38
CA SER A 257 13.62 11.93 27.95
C SER A 257 12.82 11.74 26.67
N VAL A 258 13.35 10.96 25.73
CA VAL A 258 12.71 10.59 24.47
C VAL A 258 12.87 9.09 24.20
N TYR A 259 11.97 8.51 23.45
CA TYR A 259 11.87 7.05 23.32
C TYR A 259 11.67 6.63 21.86
N GLY A 260 12.38 5.60 21.44
CA GLY A 260 12.25 4.99 20.13
C GLY A 260 11.56 3.63 20.21
N PHE A 261 10.69 3.36 19.25
CA PHE A 261 10.07 2.06 19.06
C PHE A 261 10.46 1.53 17.70
N THR A 262 10.96 0.30 17.63
CA THR A 262 11.15 -0.37 16.36
C THR A 262 10.05 -1.38 16.10
N ILE A 263 9.63 -1.41 14.84
CA ILE A 263 8.66 -2.38 14.35
C ILE A 263 9.37 -3.41 13.47
N PRO A 264 8.88 -4.66 13.42
CA PRO A 264 9.52 -5.71 12.64
C PRO A 264 9.48 -5.39 11.14
N LEU A 265 10.58 -5.71 10.47
CA LEU A 265 10.58 -5.75 9.02
C LEU A 265 9.79 -6.99 8.57
N VAL A 266 8.64 -6.76 7.95
CA VAL A 266 7.81 -7.85 7.44
C VAL A 266 8.53 -8.50 6.26
N LYS A 267 8.86 -9.78 6.41
CA LYS A 267 9.48 -10.61 5.38
C LYS A 267 8.54 -11.76 5.01
N THR A 268 8.67 -12.24 3.78
CA THR A 268 8.09 -13.50 3.33
C THR A 268 8.91 -14.68 3.87
N ASP A 269 8.39 -15.90 3.79
CA ASP A 269 9.15 -17.12 4.16
C ASP A 269 10.44 -17.28 3.35
N SER A 270 10.50 -16.73 2.11
CA SER A 270 11.72 -16.69 1.29
C SER A 270 12.77 -15.67 1.78
N GLY A 271 12.46 -14.88 2.81
CA GLY A 271 13.33 -13.84 3.33
C GLY A 271 13.23 -12.49 2.59
N ASP A 272 12.44 -12.41 1.53
CA ASP A 272 12.22 -11.18 0.78
C ASP A 272 11.36 -10.19 1.59
N LYS A 273 11.59 -8.89 1.40
CA LYS A 273 10.76 -7.85 2.03
C LYS A 273 9.32 -7.96 1.52
N TYR A 274 8.37 -8.07 2.45
CA TYR A 274 6.94 -8.15 2.14
C TYR A 274 6.47 -6.96 1.29
N GLY A 275 5.68 -7.24 0.25
CA GLY A 275 5.26 -6.22 -0.71
C GLY A 275 6.29 -5.90 -1.81
N LYS A 276 7.41 -6.65 -1.88
CA LYS A 276 8.35 -6.60 -3.00
C LYS A 276 8.53 -8.02 -3.54
N SER A 277 7.93 -8.34 -4.69
CA SER A 277 8.17 -9.58 -5.41
C SER A 277 8.97 -9.29 -6.69
N ALA A 278 10.07 -10.02 -6.91
CA ALA A 278 10.82 -10.08 -8.18
C ALA A 278 10.91 -8.75 -8.98
N GLY A 279 11.17 -7.62 -8.29
CA GLY A 279 11.30 -6.30 -8.92
C GLY A 279 10.05 -5.40 -8.88
N ASN A 280 8.87 -5.91 -8.52
CA ASN A 280 7.65 -5.12 -8.44
C ASN A 280 7.18 -4.93 -6.98
N ALA A 281 7.10 -3.67 -6.54
CA ALA A 281 6.48 -3.30 -5.28
C ALA A 281 4.96 -3.29 -5.41
N VAL A 282 4.24 -3.70 -4.35
CA VAL A 282 2.78 -3.51 -4.24
C VAL A 282 2.55 -2.13 -3.64
N TRP A 283 2.09 -1.22 -4.48
CA TRP A 283 1.93 0.19 -4.13
C TRP A 283 0.59 0.47 -3.45
N LEU A 284 0.53 1.53 -2.64
CA LEU A 284 -0.70 2.00 -2.01
C LEU A 284 -1.47 3.01 -2.88
N ASP A 285 -0.89 3.41 -4.00
CA ASP A 285 -1.52 4.24 -5.02
C ASP A 285 -2.33 3.36 -5.99
N PRO A 286 -3.64 3.62 -6.20
CA PRO A 286 -4.47 2.83 -7.11
C PRO A 286 -4.04 2.92 -8.59
N GLU A 287 -3.29 3.96 -8.98
CA GLU A 287 -2.75 4.09 -10.34
C GLU A 287 -1.56 3.15 -10.58
N LEU A 288 -0.81 2.78 -9.53
CA LEU A 288 0.36 1.91 -9.61
C LEU A 288 0.04 0.45 -9.29
N THR A 289 -0.91 0.22 -8.39
CA THR A 289 -1.44 -1.11 -8.04
C THR A 289 -2.95 -0.96 -7.84
N SER A 290 -3.74 -1.53 -8.74
CA SER A 290 -5.19 -1.42 -8.67
C SER A 290 -5.76 -1.98 -7.37
N PRO A 291 -6.95 -1.54 -6.92
CA PRO A 291 -7.63 -2.11 -5.76
C PRO A 291 -7.82 -3.63 -5.85
N PHE A 292 -8.06 -4.15 -7.06
CA PHE A 292 -8.13 -5.59 -7.32
C PHE A 292 -6.80 -6.29 -7.05
N GLU A 293 -5.68 -5.78 -7.61
CA GLU A 293 -4.35 -6.36 -7.39
C GLU A 293 -3.97 -6.34 -5.91
N LEU A 294 -4.26 -5.23 -5.20
CA LEU A 294 -4.04 -5.12 -3.77
C LEU A 294 -4.87 -6.14 -2.98
N TYR A 295 -6.16 -6.27 -3.32
CA TYR A 295 -7.05 -7.25 -2.70
C TYR A 295 -6.54 -8.69 -2.92
N GLN A 296 -6.17 -9.04 -4.16
CA GLN A 296 -5.61 -10.34 -4.50
C GLN A 296 -4.26 -10.60 -3.81
N PHE A 297 -3.44 -9.58 -3.63
CA PHE A 297 -2.18 -9.70 -2.89
C PHE A 297 -2.43 -10.19 -1.45
N PHE A 298 -3.33 -9.56 -0.73
CA PHE A 298 -3.68 -9.98 0.63
C PHE A 298 -4.47 -11.29 0.66
N LEU A 299 -5.34 -11.52 -0.32
CA LEU A 299 -6.09 -12.76 -0.43
C LEU A 299 -5.17 -13.97 -0.63
N ARG A 300 -4.03 -13.82 -1.30
CA ARG A 300 -3.04 -14.89 -1.54
C ARG A 300 -2.13 -15.18 -0.35
N THR A 301 -2.34 -14.52 0.79
CA THR A 301 -1.60 -14.79 2.02
C THR A 301 -1.70 -16.28 2.37
N LYS A 302 -0.59 -16.89 2.75
CA LYS A 302 -0.53 -18.30 3.18
C LYS A 302 -1.26 -18.49 4.52
N ASP A 303 -1.81 -19.68 4.73
CA ASP A 303 -2.51 -19.99 5.99
C ASP A 303 -1.60 -19.88 7.21
N ALA A 304 -0.31 -20.19 7.06
CA ALA A 304 0.69 -20.05 8.12
C ALA A 304 0.93 -18.59 8.55
N ASP A 305 0.74 -17.62 7.64
CA ASP A 305 1.05 -16.20 7.87
C ASP A 305 -0.19 -15.36 8.21
N VAL A 306 -1.39 -15.83 7.87
CA VAL A 306 -2.60 -15.01 7.89
C VAL A 306 -2.95 -14.49 9.28
N GLU A 307 -2.77 -15.28 10.34
CA GLU A 307 -3.00 -14.85 11.71
C GLU A 307 -2.05 -13.71 12.10
N ARG A 308 -0.76 -13.88 11.80
CA ARG A 308 0.27 -12.85 12.02
C ARG A 308 -0.08 -11.56 11.30
N PHE A 309 -0.50 -11.63 10.04
CA PHE A 309 -0.84 -10.44 9.26
C PHE A 309 -2.14 -9.79 9.72
N LEU A 310 -3.13 -10.55 10.14
CA LEU A 310 -4.33 -9.99 10.80
C LEU A 310 -3.97 -9.24 12.08
N LYS A 311 -3.03 -9.74 12.87
CA LYS A 311 -2.52 -9.04 14.07
C LYS A 311 -1.79 -7.74 13.72
N LEU A 312 -0.96 -7.73 12.67
CA LEU A 312 -0.14 -6.58 12.28
C LEU A 312 -0.92 -5.50 11.54
N PHE A 313 -1.85 -5.90 10.66
CA PHE A 313 -2.47 -4.99 9.70
C PHE A 313 -3.94 -4.69 9.94
N THR A 314 -4.59 -5.26 10.96
CA THR A 314 -6.00 -4.96 11.24
C THR A 314 -6.23 -4.38 12.63
N PHE A 315 -7.41 -3.81 12.85
CA PHE A 315 -7.84 -3.28 14.15
C PHE A 315 -8.66 -4.28 14.97
N ASN A 316 -8.82 -5.51 14.50
CA ASN A 316 -9.57 -6.55 15.21
C ASN A 316 -8.85 -6.93 16.51
N SER A 317 -9.57 -7.29 17.56
CA SER A 317 -8.95 -7.77 18.81
C SER A 317 -8.21 -9.09 18.58
N VAL A 318 -7.17 -9.36 19.38
CA VAL A 318 -6.41 -10.63 19.29
C VAL A 318 -7.34 -11.83 19.44
N ALA A 319 -8.28 -11.78 20.40
CA ALA A 319 -9.27 -12.84 20.59
C ALA A 319 -10.15 -13.07 19.35
N SER A 320 -10.65 -11.98 18.72
CA SER A 320 -11.46 -12.08 17.51
C SER A 320 -10.65 -12.65 16.32
N ILE A 321 -9.35 -12.34 16.24
CA ILE A 321 -8.46 -12.91 15.21
C ILE A 321 -8.28 -14.41 15.46
N GLN A 322 -8.06 -14.82 16.71
CA GLN A 322 -7.92 -16.24 17.07
C GLN A 322 -9.18 -17.03 16.73
N ASP A 323 -10.36 -16.52 17.08
CA ASP A 323 -11.66 -17.14 16.71
C ASP A 323 -11.83 -17.27 15.20
N LEU A 324 -11.45 -16.22 14.45
CA LEU A 324 -11.50 -16.24 12.99
C LEU A 324 -10.56 -17.29 12.39
N CYS A 325 -9.34 -17.36 12.90
CA CYS A 325 -8.34 -18.32 12.44
C CYS A 325 -8.72 -19.75 12.80
N HIS A 326 -9.31 -19.99 13.97
CA HIS A 326 -9.84 -21.30 14.34
C HIS A 326 -10.96 -21.76 13.39
N LYS A 327 -11.91 -20.86 13.06
CA LYS A 327 -12.95 -21.12 12.06
C LYS A 327 -12.36 -21.38 10.67
N HIS A 328 -11.34 -20.64 10.29
CA HIS A 328 -10.63 -20.83 9.03
C HIS A 328 -9.98 -22.22 8.95
N GLN A 329 -9.34 -22.69 10.02
CA GLN A 329 -8.69 -24.01 10.09
C GLN A 329 -9.68 -25.18 9.87
N THR A 330 -10.94 -25.00 10.23
CA THR A 330 -11.98 -26.04 10.00
C THR A 330 -12.42 -26.15 8.54
N LYS A 331 -12.32 -25.05 7.76
CA LYS A 331 -12.70 -24.97 6.34
C LYS A 331 -11.76 -24.03 5.59
N PRO A 332 -10.50 -24.42 5.38
CA PRO A 332 -9.48 -23.54 4.79
C PRO A 332 -9.77 -23.16 3.34
N GLU A 333 -10.49 -23.98 2.60
CA GLU A 333 -10.93 -23.73 1.22
C GLU A 333 -11.80 -22.47 1.09
N LEU A 334 -12.51 -22.06 2.15
CA LEU A 334 -13.32 -20.84 2.16
C LEU A 334 -12.49 -19.56 2.27
N ARG A 335 -11.22 -19.67 2.70
CA ARG A 335 -10.27 -18.57 2.86
C ARG A 335 -10.81 -17.39 3.67
N THR A 336 -11.58 -17.68 4.73
CA THR A 336 -12.29 -16.67 5.52
C THR A 336 -11.34 -15.66 6.17
N ALA A 337 -10.20 -16.11 6.69
CA ALA A 337 -9.18 -15.27 7.31
C ALA A 337 -8.52 -14.35 6.30
N GLN A 338 -8.12 -14.86 5.12
CA GLN A 338 -7.53 -14.08 4.04
C GLN A 338 -8.53 -13.07 3.45
N LYS A 339 -9.79 -13.46 3.28
CA LYS A 339 -10.85 -12.55 2.83
C LYS A 339 -11.03 -11.39 3.79
N LYS A 340 -11.01 -11.65 5.10
CA LYS A 340 -11.08 -10.60 6.12
C LYS A 340 -9.87 -9.65 6.03
N LEU A 341 -8.66 -10.19 5.92
CA LEU A 341 -7.45 -9.39 5.78
C LEU A 341 -7.50 -8.53 4.51
N ALA A 342 -7.83 -9.14 3.35
CA ALA A 342 -7.92 -8.43 2.08
C ALA A 342 -8.99 -7.34 2.10
N THR A 343 -10.16 -7.62 2.68
CA THR A 343 -11.26 -6.65 2.83
C THR A 343 -10.83 -5.47 3.69
N ASP A 344 -10.29 -5.71 4.89
CA ASP A 344 -9.90 -4.64 5.79
C ASP A 344 -8.80 -3.76 5.21
N MET A 345 -7.82 -4.37 4.54
CA MET A 345 -6.72 -3.61 3.93
C MET A 345 -7.18 -2.81 2.72
N THR A 346 -8.03 -3.38 1.87
CA THR A 346 -8.55 -2.64 0.71
C THR A 346 -9.46 -1.49 1.15
N LEU A 347 -10.30 -1.69 2.17
CA LEU A 347 -11.10 -0.62 2.78
C LEU A 347 -10.22 0.49 3.36
N LEU A 348 -9.17 0.14 4.09
CA LEU A 348 -8.29 1.12 4.70
C LEU A 348 -7.54 1.95 3.65
N ILE A 349 -7.06 1.32 2.58
CA ILE A 349 -6.19 1.96 1.59
C ILE A 349 -7.00 2.65 0.49
N HIS A 350 -8.08 2.04 -0.01
CA HIS A 350 -8.84 2.49 -1.16
C HIS A 350 -10.31 2.85 -0.86
N GLY A 351 -10.77 2.68 0.38
CA GLY A 351 -12.15 2.98 0.78
C GLY A 351 -13.16 1.97 0.25
N GLU A 352 -14.46 2.31 0.41
CA GLU A 352 -15.57 1.44 0.03
C GLU A 352 -15.67 1.24 -1.48
N GLU A 353 -15.43 2.29 -2.26
CA GLU A 353 -15.45 2.22 -3.73
C GLU A 353 -14.35 1.29 -4.25
N GLY A 354 -13.14 1.40 -3.69
CA GLY A 354 -12.01 0.52 -4.04
C GLY A 354 -12.31 -0.93 -3.69
N LEU A 355 -12.91 -1.22 -2.54
CA LEU A 355 -13.31 -2.57 -2.18
C LEU A 355 -14.41 -3.11 -3.11
N LYS A 356 -15.41 -2.29 -3.43
CA LYS A 356 -16.48 -2.66 -4.36
C LYS A 356 -15.92 -3.02 -5.74
N SER A 357 -15.02 -2.19 -6.28
CA SER A 357 -14.31 -2.46 -7.53
C SER A 357 -13.54 -3.78 -7.45
N ALA A 358 -12.73 -3.98 -6.40
CA ALA A 358 -11.94 -5.18 -6.24
C ALA A 358 -12.79 -6.48 -6.15
N LEU A 359 -13.93 -6.42 -5.45
CA LEU A 359 -14.85 -7.56 -5.35
C LEU A 359 -15.56 -7.85 -6.66
N THR A 360 -16.06 -6.81 -7.36
CA THR A 360 -16.68 -6.95 -8.68
C THR A 360 -15.71 -7.58 -9.68
N THR A 361 -14.48 -7.09 -9.69
CA THR A 361 -13.40 -7.60 -10.55
C THR A 361 -13.03 -9.06 -10.19
N THR A 362 -12.97 -9.37 -8.89
CA THR A 362 -12.72 -10.74 -8.42
C THR A 362 -13.85 -11.70 -8.88
N ASP A 363 -15.09 -11.29 -8.70
CA ASP A 363 -16.26 -12.09 -9.11
C ASP A 363 -16.29 -12.30 -10.64
N ALA A 364 -15.96 -11.26 -11.42
CA ALA A 364 -15.87 -11.36 -12.87
C ALA A 364 -14.76 -12.31 -13.32
N MET A 365 -13.64 -12.34 -12.62
CA MET A 365 -12.52 -13.25 -12.93
C MET A 365 -12.88 -14.72 -12.71
N TYR A 366 -13.65 -15.04 -11.66
CA TYR A 366 -14.00 -16.43 -11.35
C TYR A 366 -15.26 -16.92 -12.07
N ASP A 367 -16.21 -16.05 -12.34
CA ASP A 367 -17.50 -16.43 -12.93
C ASP A 367 -17.53 -16.33 -14.47
N SER A 368 -16.53 -15.69 -15.09
CA SER A 368 -16.39 -15.50 -16.56
C SER A 368 -17.68 -15.03 -17.25
N SER A 369 -18.64 -14.44 -16.52
CA SER A 369 -19.87 -13.98 -17.10
C SER A 369 -19.64 -12.65 -17.82
N LEU A 370 -20.11 -12.59 -19.08
CA LEU A 370 -19.97 -11.39 -19.92
C LEU A 370 -20.62 -10.15 -19.28
N ASP A 371 -21.73 -10.33 -18.56
CA ASP A 371 -22.43 -9.24 -17.87
C ASP A 371 -21.53 -8.59 -16.80
N LYS A 372 -20.75 -9.39 -16.07
CA LYS A 372 -19.81 -8.87 -15.06
C LYS A 372 -18.61 -8.19 -15.70
N ILE A 373 -18.07 -8.77 -16.77
CA ILE A 373 -16.96 -8.19 -17.55
C ILE A 373 -17.40 -6.84 -18.17
N ALA A 374 -18.63 -6.72 -18.61
CA ALA A 374 -19.21 -5.52 -19.18
C ALA A 374 -19.34 -4.35 -18.17
N MET A 375 -19.27 -4.61 -16.86
CA MET A 375 -19.31 -3.61 -15.80
C MET A 375 -17.93 -3.10 -15.39
N LEU A 376 -16.84 -3.72 -15.87
CA LEU A 376 -15.47 -3.39 -15.50
C LEU A 376 -14.96 -2.19 -16.29
N ASN A 377 -14.12 -1.38 -15.64
CA ASN A 377 -13.37 -0.32 -16.31
C ASN A 377 -12.11 -0.89 -16.99
N ALA A 378 -11.43 -0.07 -17.79
CA ALA A 378 -10.24 -0.49 -18.53
C ALA A 378 -9.11 -0.97 -17.61
N THR A 379 -8.88 -0.30 -16.48
CA THR A 379 -7.82 -0.63 -15.52
C THR A 379 -8.06 -2.01 -14.87
N ASP A 380 -9.31 -2.29 -14.48
CA ASP A 380 -9.67 -3.57 -13.89
C ASP A 380 -9.54 -4.71 -14.91
N LEU A 381 -9.94 -4.46 -16.16
CA LEU A 381 -9.75 -5.41 -17.26
C LEU A 381 -8.27 -5.73 -17.49
N MET A 382 -7.41 -4.71 -17.53
CA MET A 382 -5.96 -4.90 -17.65
C MET A 382 -5.40 -5.75 -16.51
N SER A 383 -5.90 -5.55 -15.29
CA SER A 383 -5.45 -6.30 -14.11
C SER A 383 -5.87 -7.78 -14.16
N ILE A 384 -7.10 -8.06 -14.62
CA ILE A 384 -7.59 -9.44 -14.75
C ILE A 384 -6.84 -10.21 -15.83
N PHE A 385 -6.64 -9.56 -16.97
CA PHE A 385 -6.09 -10.19 -18.15
C PHE A 385 -4.60 -9.88 -18.35
N LYS A 386 -3.87 -9.76 -17.25
CA LYS A 386 -2.42 -9.49 -17.24
C LYS A 386 -1.67 -10.46 -18.15
N GLY A 387 -1.04 -9.90 -19.20
CA GLY A 387 -0.34 -10.67 -20.22
C GLY A 387 -1.14 -10.95 -21.49
N ALA A 388 -2.42 -10.55 -21.59
CA ALA A 388 -3.16 -10.50 -22.84
C ALA A 388 -2.84 -9.23 -23.60
N THR A 389 -2.83 -9.30 -24.94
CA THR A 389 -2.62 -8.14 -25.78
C THR A 389 -3.86 -7.24 -25.75
N LEU A 390 -3.71 -5.98 -25.37
CA LEU A 390 -4.71 -4.94 -25.47
C LEU A 390 -4.51 -4.15 -26.76
N VAL A 391 -5.57 -3.98 -27.53
CA VAL A 391 -5.55 -3.21 -28.77
C VAL A 391 -6.71 -2.24 -28.77
N ASP A 392 -6.42 -0.96 -29.00
CA ASP A 392 -7.42 0.07 -29.21
C ASP A 392 -7.75 0.17 -30.70
N LEU A 393 -9.01 -0.09 -31.06
CA LEU A 393 -9.49 0.02 -32.41
C LEU A 393 -10.53 1.15 -32.54
N LEU A 394 -10.48 1.84 -33.66
CA LEU A 394 -11.52 2.80 -34.02
C LEU A 394 -12.74 2.08 -34.58
N LEU A 395 -13.85 2.13 -33.86
CA LEU A 395 -15.11 1.54 -34.36
C LEU A 395 -15.65 2.35 -35.54
N ARG A 396 -15.61 1.75 -36.73
CA ARG A 396 -16.20 2.30 -37.96
C ARG A 396 -17.48 1.53 -38.29
N PRO A 397 -18.53 2.21 -38.78
CA PRO A 397 -19.73 1.54 -39.27
C PRO A 397 -19.37 0.52 -40.36
N GLY A 398 -19.90 -0.71 -40.24
CA GLY A 398 -19.71 -1.75 -41.26
C GLY A 398 -18.41 -2.55 -41.14
N ILE A 399 -17.62 -2.37 -40.06
CA ILE A 399 -16.43 -3.21 -39.85
C ILE A 399 -16.83 -4.68 -39.66
N SER A 400 -16.19 -5.58 -40.41
CA SER A 400 -16.44 -7.03 -40.30
C SER A 400 -15.57 -7.68 -39.22
N VAL A 401 -15.93 -8.92 -38.85
CA VAL A 401 -15.14 -9.77 -37.94
C VAL A 401 -13.71 -9.93 -38.45
N LEU A 402 -13.56 -10.19 -39.76
CA LEU A 402 -12.23 -10.33 -40.37
C LEU A 402 -11.40 -9.07 -40.25
N GLN A 403 -11.99 -7.92 -40.58
CA GLN A 403 -11.34 -6.63 -40.49
C GLN A 403 -10.89 -6.34 -39.05
N MET A 404 -11.78 -6.57 -38.06
CA MET A 404 -11.48 -6.36 -36.64
C MET A 404 -10.26 -7.20 -36.20
N VAL A 405 -10.23 -8.51 -36.50
CA VAL A 405 -9.12 -9.36 -36.03
C VAL A 405 -7.82 -9.13 -36.77
N MET A 406 -7.89 -8.58 -38.00
CA MET A 406 -6.70 -8.18 -38.74
C MET A 406 -6.15 -6.84 -38.22
N GLU A 407 -7.00 -5.83 -37.99
CA GLU A 407 -6.61 -4.56 -37.41
C GLU A 407 -6.09 -4.72 -35.96
N ALA A 408 -6.63 -5.71 -35.23
CA ALA A 408 -6.15 -6.07 -33.89
C ALA A 408 -4.89 -6.94 -33.89
N GLU A 409 -4.28 -7.16 -35.03
CA GLU A 409 -3.07 -7.97 -35.20
C GLU A 409 -3.19 -9.40 -34.63
N CYS A 410 -4.42 -9.94 -34.53
CA CYS A 410 -4.65 -11.31 -34.09
C CYS A 410 -4.02 -12.34 -35.03
N PHE A 411 -3.85 -11.96 -36.30
CA PHE A 411 -3.25 -12.79 -37.35
C PHE A 411 -2.26 -11.97 -38.17
N LYS A 412 -1.17 -12.61 -38.57
CA LYS A 412 -0.17 -12.00 -39.47
C LYS A 412 -0.57 -12.01 -40.95
N LYS A 413 -1.44 -12.96 -41.33
CA LYS A 413 -1.88 -13.15 -42.72
C LYS A 413 -3.39 -13.38 -42.74
N GLU A 414 -4.06 -12.73 -43.68
CA GLU A 414 -5.51 -12.83 -43.87
C GLU A 414 -5.98 -14.27 -44.16
N ASN A 415 -5.25 -15.05 -44.96
CA ASN A 415 -5.54 -16.44 -45.25
C ASN A 415 -5.58 -17.34 -43.98
N ASP A 416 -4.73 -17.04 -43.00
CA ASP A 416 -4.73 -17.74 -41.70
C ASP A 416 -5.95 -17.38 -40.88
N ALA A 417 -6.33 -16.08 -40.88
CA ALA A 417 -7.56 -15.62 -40.24
C ALA A 417 -8.79 -16.30 -40.83
N LEU A 418 -8.95 -16.28 -42.16
CA LEU A 418 -10.06 -16.93 -42.86
C LEU A 418 -10.16 -18.42 -42.54
N ARG A 419 -9.03 -19.14 -42.60
CA ARG A 419 -8.96 -20.55 -42.28
C ARG A 419 -9.38 -20.86 -40.84
N ILE A 420 -8.91 -20.06 -39.86
CA ILE A 420 -9.23 -20.27 -38.45
C ILE A 420 -10.67 -19.89 -38.12
N ILE A 421 -11.19 -18.80 -38.72
CA ILE A 421 -12.60 -18.41 -38.59
C ILE A 421 -13.50 -19.51 -39.12
N ALA A 422 -13.26 -19.96 -40.35
CA ALA A 422 -14.04 -21.04 -40.99
C ALA A 422 -14.00 -22.38 -40.21
N ALA A 423 -12.85 -22.67 -39.56
CA ALA A 423 -12.68 -23.81 -38.68
C ALA A 423 -13.36 -23.64 -37.31
N GLY A 424 -13.94 -22.46 -37.02
CA GLY A 424 -14.57 -22.13 -35.74
C GLY A 424 -13.59 -21.99 -34.59
N GLY A 425 -12.35 -21.62 -34.91
CA GLY A 425 -11.26 -21.37 -33.95
C GLY A 425 -11.23 -19.95 -33.35
N LEU A 426 -12.07 -19.04 -33.87
CA LEU A 426 -12.24 -17.67 -33.35
C LEU A 426 -13.46 -17.59 -32.44
N TYR A 427 -13.29 -16.92 -31.32
CA TYR A 427 -14.37 -16.64 -30.38
C TYR A 427 -14.35 -15.14 -30.03
N ILE A 428 -15.54 -14.53 -30.09
CA ILE A 428 -15.79 -13.14 -29.65
C ILE A 428 -16.82 -13.21 -28.53
N ASN A 429 -16.51 -12.61 -27.38
CA ASN A 429 -17.36 -12.62 -26.19
C ASN A 429 -17.85 -14.06 -25.85
N HIS A 430 -16.95 -15.04 -25.86
CA HIS A 430 -17.19 -16.45 -25.65
C HIS A 430 -18.07 -17.14 -26.72
N GLN A 431 -18.61 -16.41 -27.69
CA GLN A 431 -19.37 -16.97 -28.82
C GLN A 431 -18.44 -17.26 -29.99
N ARG A 432 -18.69 -18.37 -30.64
CA ARG A 432 -17.89 -18.78 -31.80
C ARG A 432 -18.27 -17.94 -33.02
N ALA A 433 -17.29 -17.23 -33.59
CA ALA A 433 -17.45 -16.50 -34.83
C ALA A 433 -17.00 -17.37 -36.02
N MET A 434 -17.92 -17.67 -36.94
CA MET A 434 -17.66 -18.54 -38.08
C MET A 434 -17.77 -17.82 -39.44
N ASN A 435 -18.37 -16.64 -39.46
CA ASN A 435 -18.51 -15.85 -40.67
C ASN A 435 -17.53 -14.65 -40.66
N PRO A 436 -16.51 -14.63 -41.52
CA PRO A 436 -15.55 -13.54 -41.59
C PRO A 436 -16.15 -12.22 -42.02
N GLU A 437 -17.23 -12.24 -42.83
CA GLU A 437 -17.94 -11.06 -43.35
C GLU A 437 -19.04 -10.55 -42.39
N GLU A 438 -19.24 -11.18 -41.26
CA GLU A 438 -20.20 -10.77 -40.27
C GLU A 438 -19.84 -9.37 -39.71
N ILE A 439 -20.80 -8.43 -39.78
CA ILE A 439 -20.61 -7.06 -39.31
C ILE A 439 -20.70 -7.02 -37.77
N LEU A 440 -19.79 -6.27 -37.14
CA LEU A 440 -19.80 -6.13 -35.68
C LEU A 440 -21.07 -5.40 -35.20
N VAL A 441 -21.78 -6.02 -34.29
CA VAL A 441 -23.02 -5.52 -33.69
C VAL A 441 -22.78 -5.24 -32.20
N LYS A 442 -23.22 -4.03 -31.74
CA LYS A 442 -23.24 -3.73 -30.31
C LYS A 442 -24.13 -4.73 -29.56
N SER A 443 -23.76 -5.03 -28.35
CA SER A 443 -24.39 -6.03 -27.46
C SER A 443 -24.22 -7.51 -27.85
N VAL A 444 -23.68 -7.80 -29.03
CA VAL A 444 -23.28 -9.17 -29.45
C VAL A 444 -21.74 -9.26 -29.43
N HIS A 445 -21.13 -8.47 -30.30
CA HIS A 445 -19.66 -8.47 -30.46
C HIS A 445 -18.95 -7.44 -29.57
N ILE A 446 -19.68 -6.39 -29.15
CA ILE A 446 -19.16 -5.28 -28.34
C ILE A 446 -19.96 -5.18 -27.06
N LEU A 447 -19.29 -5.35 -25.92
CA LEU A 447 -19.89 -5.22 -24.60
C LEU A 447 -20.28 -3.76 -24.28
N PRO A 448 -21.17 -3.48 -23.30
CA PRO A 448 -21.58 -2.13 -22.92
C PRO A 448 -20.44 -1.19 -22.55
N ASN A 449 -19.33 -1.70 -22.04
CA ASN A 449 -18.13 -0.94 -21.73
C ASN A 449 -17.20 -0.71 -22.94
N ASN A 450 -17.69 -0.93 -24.17
CA ASN A 450 -16.95 -0.84 -25.44
C ASN A 450 -15.76 -1.80 -25.56
N VAL A 451 -15.84 -2.96 -24.96
CA VAL A 451 -14.81 -3.99 -25.00
C VAL A 451 -15.30 -5.21 -25.78
N SER A 452 -14.42 -5.84 -26.52
CA SER A 452 -14.62 -7.16 -27.14
C SER A 452 -13.55 -8.12 -26.68
N LEU A 453 -13.95 -9.27 -26.15
CA LEU A 453 -13.04 -10.34 -25.79
C LEU A 453 -12.80 -11.25 -26.98
N VAL A 454 -11.60 -11.28 -27.53
CA VAL A 454 -11.27 -12.11 -28.69
C VAL A 454 -10.32 -13.23 -28.26
N ARG A 455 -10.71 -14.47 -28.54
CA ARG A 455 -9.88 -15.66 -28.30
C ARG A 455 -9.64 -16.42 -29.59
N VAL A 456 -8.36 -16.69 -29.88
CA VAL A 456 -7.96 -17.53 -31.01
C VAL A 456 -7.46 -18.87 -30.47
N GLY A 457 -8.18 -19.96 -30.77
CA GLY A 457 -7.88 -21.28 -30.24
C GLY A 457 -8.05 -21.37 -28.71
N LYS A 458 -7.19 -22.14 -28.03
CA LYS A 458 -7.28 -22.40 -26.59
C LYS A 458 -6.45 -21.47 -25.72
N LYS A 459 -5.50 -20.72 -26.25
CA LYS A 459 -4.43 -20.07 -25.45
C LYS A 459 -4.31 -18.56 -25.55
N ILE A 460 -4.85 -17.90 -26.56
CA ILE A 460 -4.65 -16.47 -26.78
C ILE A 460 -5.97 -15.76 -26.50
N ILE A 461 -6.00 -14.86 -25.51
CA ILE A 461 -7.10 -13.94 -25.28
C ILE A 461 -6.58 -12.56 -25.64
N ILE A 462 -7.20 -11.93 -26.61
CA ILE A 462 -6.91 -10.58 -27.06
C ILE A 462 -8.13 -9.73 -26.71
N HIS A 463 -7.87 -8.63 -26.02
CA HIS A 463 -8.88 -7.66 -25.67
C HIS A 463 -8.82 -6.51 -26.68
N ILE A 464 -9.97 -6.16 -27.21
CA ILE A 464 -10.10 -5.04 -28.15
C ILE A 464 -10.97 -4.00 -27.47
N MET A 465 -10.43 -2.82 -27.24
CA MET A 465 -11.19 -1.64 -26.80
C MET A 465 -11.57 -0.86 -28.05
N LEU A 466 -12.86 -0.71 -28.28
CA LEU A 466 -13.40 0.00 -29.44
C LEU A 466 -13.76 1.43 -29.02
N SER A 467 -12.92 2.39 -29.37
CA SER A 467 -13.15 3.81 -29.12
C SER A 467 -13.98 4.44 -30.23
N THR A 468 -15.00 5.21 -29.88
CA THR A 468 -15.83 5.99 -30.82
C THR A 468 -15.31 7.40 -31.08
N ARG A 469 -14.25 7.82 -30.37
CA ARG A 469 -13.58 9.13 -30.57
C ARG A 469 -12.07 8.94 -30.39
N GLY A 470 -11.31 9.49 -31.34
CA GLY A 470 -9.84 9.55 -31.24
C GLY A 470 -9.40 10.45 -30.10
N THR A 471 -9.39 9.90 -28.89
CA THR A 471 -8.59 10.41 -27.78
C THR A 471 -7.28 9.68 -27.83
N PRO A 472 -6.13 10.36 -27.94
CA PRO A 472 -4.85 9.68 -27.90
C PRO A 472 -4.72 8.97 -26.55
N ALA A 473 -4.29 7.71 -26.59
CA ALA A 473 -3.89 6.95 -25.42
C ALA A 473 -2.93 7.83 -24.61
N ALA A 474 -3.28 8.08 -23.35
CA ALA A 474 -2.35 8.69 -22.40
C ALA A 474 -1.13 7.74 -22.33
N GLY A 475 0.03 8.28 -22.68
CA GLY A 475 1.27 7.56 -22.92
C GLY A 475 1.62 6.55 -21.83
N LEU A 476 2.15 5.44 -22.31
CA LEU A 476 2.87 4.42 -21.56
C LEU A 476 4.06 5.00 -20.80
#